data_294e7de4362b8ac4bef243c1ceada521
#
_entry.id   294e7de4362b8ac4bef243c1ceada521
#
_cell.length_a   1.000
_cell.length_b   1.000
_cell.length_c   1.000
_cell.angle_alpha   90.00
_cell.angle_beta   90.00
_cell.angle_gamma   90.00
#
_symmetry.space_group_name_H-M   'P 1'
#
loop_
_entity.id
_entity.type
_entity.pdbx_description
1 polymer ?
#
loop_
_entity_poly.entity_id
_entity_poly.type
_entity_poly.pdbx_seq_one_letter_code
_entity_poly.pdbx_strand_id
1 'polypeptide(L)'
;MGASKHLSNDLKTKIIQHHGLGEGYKKLSQRFKLSVSTVRNIVRNWKTTGTGLVKARSGRPRKISERQRRRMVRTVTVNPQTSSKDLQHQLAADGVTVHRSTIQRTLHKEMLYGRVMRKKPFLCTRHKRGRLRYAKAHLDKPASFWNKVLWTDETKIELFGHNQGRYAWRKKNTAFQEKHLLPTVKFGGGSIMLWGCVSSAGTGNLVKVEGRMDSSQYQQILENNVQESVTKLKLRRGWIFQQDNDPKHCSKSTKAFMQRNKYNILEWPSQSPDLNIIENVWCALKRAVHARKPSNLTELEMICREEWSKIPPTRIQTLRSRITEVTKTILS
;
A
#
# COMPACT_ATOMS: atom_id res chain seq x y z
N MET A 1 34.54 -24.05 29.13
CA MET A 1 33.60 -23.63 30.22
C MET A 1 32.24 -24.17 29.84
N GLY A 2 31.72 -25.14 30.60
CA GLY A 2 30.43 -25.81 30.34
C GLY A 2 29.26 -24.87 30.43
N ALA A 3 28.32 -24.98 29.47
CA ALA A 3 27.08 -24.23 29.46
C ALA A 3 26.29 -24.50 30.78
N SER A 4 26.05 -23.48 31.56
CA SER A 4 25.21 -23.56 32.75
C SER A 4 23.82 -24.06 32.37
N LYS A 5 23.41 -25.24 32.82
CA LYS A 5 22.07 -25.80 32.57
C LYS A 5 21.02 -24.82 33.15
N HIS A 6 20.23 -24.22 32.28
CA HIS A 6 19.11 -23.36 32.71
C HIS A 6 18.05 -24.22 33.42
N LEU A 7 17.87 -24.02 34.69
CA LEU A 7 16.78 -24.65 35.45
C LEU A 7 15.44 -24.04 35.05
N SER A 8 14.42 -24.89 34.86
CA SER A 8 13.07 -24.44 34.52
C SER A 8 12.49 -23.53 35.62
N ASN A 9 11.63 -22.61 35.22
CA ASN A 9 10.97 -21.71 36.18
C ASN A 9 10.06 -22.51 37.16
N ASP A 10 9.43 -23.58 36.68
CA ASP A 10 8.61 -24.46 37.50
C ASP A 10 9.41 -25.12 38.59
N LEU A 11 10.61 -25.63 38.31
CA LEU A 11 11.50 -26.20 39.30
C LEU A 11 11.94 -25.18 40.36
N LYS A 12 12.22 -23.95 39.96
CA LYS A 12 12.56 -22.86 40.91
C LYS A 12 11.39 -22.52 41.79
N THR A 13 10.17 -22.45 41.23
CA THR A 13 8.95 -22.21 42.01
C THR A 13 8.74 -23.32 43.07
N LYS A 14 8.90 -24.59 42.71
CA LYS A 14 8.82 -25.72 43.68
C LYS A 14 9.84 -25.61 44.79
N ILE A 15 11.10 -25.26 44.48
CA ILE A 15 12.14 -25.06 45.49
C ILE A 15 11.77 -23.93 46.46
N ILE A 16 11.21 -22.83 45.96
CA ILE A 16 10.78 -21.70 46.79
C ILE A 16 9.60 -22.09 47.69
N GLN A 17 8.62 -22.81 47.18
CA GLN A 17 7.47 -23.30 47.93
C GLN A 17 7.90 -24.21 49.09
N HIS A 18 8.76 -25.19 48.80
CA HIS A 18 9.26 -26.09 49.83
C HIS A 18 10.14 -25.39 50.87
N HIS A 19 10.89 -24.36 50.46
CA HIS A 19 11.62 -23.52 51.43
C HIS A 19 10.66 -22.73 52.32
N GLY A 20 9.55 -22.22 51.77
CA GLY A 20 8.48 -21.56 52.54
C GLY A 20 7.80 -22.49 53.56
N LEU A 21 7.77 -23.78 53.29
CA LEU A 21 7.30 -24.82 54.23
C LEU A 21 8.34 -25.21 55.30
N GLY A 22 9.49 -24.50 55.38
CA GLY A 22 10.51 -24.72 56.40
C GLY A 22 11.61 -25.72 56.03
N GLU A 23 11.64 -26.25 54.79
CA GLU A 23 12.71 -27.16 54.38
C GLU A 23 14.05 -26.43 54.25
N GLY A 24 15.06 -26.92 54.93
CA GLY A 24 16.42 -26.37 54.89
C GLY A 24 17.16 -26.68 53.57
N TYR A 25 18.18 -25.87 53.24
CA TYR A 25 18.93 -25.96 51.99
C TYR A 25 19.53 -27.35 51.68
N LYS A 26 20.03 -28.09 52.67
CA LYS A 26 20.58 -29.44 52.51
C LYS A 26 19.49 -30.43 52.06
N LYS A 27 18.31 -30.39 52.68
CA LYS A 27 17.17 -31.25 52.40
C LYS A 27 16.63 -30.96 50.97
N LEU A 28 16.50 -29.68 50.60
CA LEU A 28 16.10 -29.25 49.23
C LEU A 28 17.11 -29.67 48.17
N SER A 29 18.41 -29.59 48.47
CA SER A 29 19.49 -30.04 47.59
C SER A 29 19.36 -31.54 47.28
N GLN A 30 19.11 -32.37 48.29
CA GLN A 30 18.90 -33.82 48.13
C GLN A 30 17.62 -34.11 47.33
N ARG A 31 16.49 -33.46 47.67
CA ARG A 31 15.18 -33.66 47.07
C ARG A 31 15.20 -33.34 45.57
N PHE A 32 15.79 -32.22 45.19
CA PHE A 32 15.79 -31.74 43.80
C PHE A 32 17.07 -32.13 43.02
N LYS A 33 17.97 -32.90 43.65
CA LYS A 33 19.28 -33.31 43.06
C LYS A 33 20.07 -32.13 42.47
N LEU A 34 20.13 -31.03 43.21
CA LEU A 34 20.86 -29.82 42.89
C LEU A 34 21.93 -29.52 43.94
N SER A 35 22.97 -28.76 43.60
CA SER A 35 23.95 -28.33 44.60
C SER A 35 23.31 -27.37 45.61
N VAL A 36 23.75 -27.45 46.87
CA VAL A 36 23.30 -26.54 47.95
C VAL A 36 23.47 -25.08 47.57
N SER A 37 24.57 -24.75 46.87
CA SER A 37 24.84 -23.37 46.38
C SER A 37 23.78 -22.92 45.37
N THR A 38 23.34 -23.80 44.47
CA THR A 38 22.28 -23.49 43.49
C THR A 38 20.95 -23.22 44.20
N VAL A 39 20.56 -24.07 45.14
CA VAL A 39 19.33 -23.89 45.93
C VAL A 39 19.39 -22.58 46.71
N ARG A 40 20.52 -22.31 47.41
CA ARG A 40 20.72 -21.07 48.17
C ARG A 40 20.60 -19.83 47.27
N ASN A 41 21.17 -19.85 46.06
CA ASN A 41 21.08 -18.74 45.10
C ASN A 41 19.64 -18.53 44.61
N ILE A 42 18.87 -19.58 44.37
CA ILE A 42 17.46 -19.47 43.96
C ILE A 42 16.65 -18.78 45.05
N VAL A 43 16.80 -19.24 46.31
CA VAL A 43 16.07 -18.68 47.46
C VAL A 43 16.52 -17.24 47.74
N ARG A 44 17.84 -16.94 47.68
CA ARG A 44 18.36 -15.58 47.84
C ARG A 44 17.76 -14.64 46.79
N ASN A 45 17.79 -15.05 45.52
CA ASN A 45 17.22 -14.24 44.43
C ASN A 45 15.72 -14.00 44.67
N TRP A 46 14.97 -15.01 45.06
CA TRP A 46 13.56 -14.83 45.41
C TRP A 46 13.35 -13.85 46.57
N LYS A 47 14.10 -13.95 47.64
CA LYS A 47 14.03 -13.02 48.79
C LYS A 47 14.35 -11.57 48.38
N THR A 48 15.23 -11.38 47.40
CA THR A 48 15.66 -10.04 46.95
C THR A 48 14.72 -9.44 45.91
N THR A 49 14.12 -10.27 45.03
CA THR A 49 13.36 -9.80 43.85
C THR A 49 11.85 -10.07 43.96
N GLY A 50 11.40 -10.82 44.96
CA GLY A 50 10.02 -11.29 45.10
C GLY A 50 9.62 -12.36 44.08
N THR A 51 10.48 -12.67 43.12
CA THR A 51 10.20 -13.63 42.05
C THR A 51 11.30 -14.66 41.90
N GLY A 52 10.94 -15.93 41.62
CA GLY A 52 11.92 -17.00 41.28
C GLY A 52 12.55 -16.84 39.88
N LEU A 53 12.22 -15.80 39.17
CA LEU A 53 12.70 -15.55 37.80
C LEU A 53 14.14 -15.02 37.78
N VAL A 54 14.89 -15.42 36.76
CA VAL A 54 16.24 -14.88 36.55
C VAL A 54 16.11 -13.44 36.08
N LYS A 55 16.73 -12.51 36.79
CA LYS A 55 16.82 -11.11 36.34
C LYS A 55 17.45 -11.03 34.96
N ALA A 56 16.82 -10.32 34.05
CA ALA A 56 17.36 -10.10 32.74
C ALA A 56 18.75 -9.47 32.84
N ARG A 57 19.71 -10.01 32.10
CA ARG A 57 21.06 -9.42 32.03
C ARG A 57 21.00 -8.03 31.43
N SER A 58 21.77 -7.08 31.91
CA SER A 58 21.81 -5.70 31.42
C SER A 58 22.14 -5.58 29.93
N GLY A 59 22.76 -6.62 29.35
CA GLY A 59 23.18 -6.66 27.97
C GLY A 59 24.30 -5.66 27.66
N ARG A 60 24.60 -5.48 26.37
CA ARG A 60 25.59 -4.50 25.91
C ARG A 60 25.03 -3.08 26.03
N PRO A 61 25.78 -2.11 26.59
CA PRO A 61 25.34 -0.72 26.66
C PRO A 61 25.02 -0.16 25.27
N ARG A 62 23.98 0.70 25.21
CA ARG A 62 23.57 1.33 23.97
C ARG A 62 24.61 2.37 23.54
N LYS A 63 25.06 2.32 22.28
CA LYS A 63 25.97 3.31 21.71
C LYS A 63 25.32 4.68 21.46
N ILE A 64 24.03 4.71 21.21
CA ILE A 64 23.23 5.93 20.99
C ILE A 64 22.49 6.23 22.30
N SER A 65 22.77 7.38 22.88
CA SER A 65 22.12 7.85 24.10
C SER A 65 20.64 8.17 23.85
N GLU A 66 19.87 8.24 24.92
CA GLU A 66 18.44 8.58 24.85
C GLU A 66 18.20 9.97 24.25
N ARG A 67 19.06 10.95 24.57
CA ARG A 67 19.01 12.32 24.00
C ARG A 67 19.24 12.29 22.49
N GLN A 68 20.23 11.54 22.02
CA GLN A 68 20.54 11.40 20.59
C GLN A 68 19.41 10.67 19.86
N ARG A 69 18.83 9.64 20.46
CA ARG A 69 17.68 8.92 19.92
C ARG A 69 16.50 9.86 19.69
N ARG A 70 16.12 10.65 20.69
CA ARG A 70 15.03 11.64 20.57
C ARG A 70 15.32 12.67 19.47
N ARG A 71 16.56 13.15 19.37
CA ARG A 71 16.97 14.08 18.32
C ARG A 71 16.84 13.44 16.93
N MET A 72 17.31 12.22 16.74
CA MET A 72 17.16 11.47 15.47
C MET A 72 15.69 11.33 15.09
N VAL A 73 14.84 10.90 16.00
CA VAL A 73 13.40 10.77 15.77
C VAL A 73 12.79 12.11 15.36
N ARG A 74 13.09 13.20 16.07
CA ARG A 74 12.63 14.54 15.73
C ARG A 74 13.11 14.97 14.34
N THR A 75 14.38 14.73 14.00
CA THR A 75 14.95 15.07 12.69
C THR A 75 14.19 14.39 11.55
N VAL A 76 13.96 13.06 11.64
CA VAL A 76 13.23 12.33 10.58
C VAL A 76 11.73 12.60 10.57
N THR A 77 11.15 13.04 11.68
CA THR A 77 9.74 13.47 11.73
C THR A 77 9.55 14.82 11.04
N VAL A 78 10.46 15.76 11.27
CA VAL A 78 10.42 17.09 10.63
C VAL A 78 10.84 17.00 9.16
N ASN A 79 11.89 16.25 8.88
CA ASN A 79 12.40 16.02 7.52
C ASN A 79 12.46 14.53 7.19
N PRO A 80 11.36 13.92 6.70
CA PRO A 80 11.27 12.49 6.44
C PRO A 80 12.22 11.98 5.34
N GLN A 81 12.79 12.86 4.53
CA GLN A 81 13.73 12.50 3.47
C GLN A 81 15.18 12.35 3.96
N THR A 82 15.46 12.64 5.24
CA THR A 82 16.78 12.47 5.84
C THR A 82 17.23 11.02 5.73
N SER A 83 18.38 10.79 5.09
CA SER A 83 18.91 9.43 4.93
C SER A 83 19.59 8.93 6.20
N SER A 84 19.73 7.62 6.33
CA SER A 84 20.51 7.03 7.43
C SER A 84 22.00 7.38 7.37
N LYS A 85 22.50 7.83 6.21
CA LYS A 85 23.86 8.35 6.03
C LYS A 85 23.97 9.74 6.65
N ASP A 86 23.00 10.61 6.41
CA ASP A 86 22.99 11.97 6.99
C ASP A 86 22.88 11.92 8.52
N LEU A 87 22.04 11.02 9.05
CA LEU A 87 21.99 10.78 10.49
C LEU A 87 23.30 10.24 11.06
N GLN A 88 24.01 9.40 10.29
CA GLN A 88 25.34 8.90 10.69
C GLN A 88 26.35 10.06 10.78
N HIS A 89 26.35 10.96 9.81
CA HIS A 89 27.23 12.14 9.82
C HIS A 89 26.89 13.07 11.00
N GLN A 90 25.61 13.31 11.28
CA GLN A 90 25.18 14.11 12.43
C GLN A 90 25.63 13.50 13.77
N LEU A 91 25.53 12.18 13.93
CA LEU A 91 25.99 11.49 15.14
C LEU A 91 27.52 11.51 15.25
N ALA A 92 28.24 11.38 14.13
CA ALA A 92 29.68 11.46 14.11
C ALA A 92 30.18 12.86 14.52
N ALA A 93 29.51 13.92 14.10
CA ALA A 93 29.78 15.30 14.56
C ALA A 93 29.57 15.47 16.08
N ASP A 94 28.67 14.67 16.68
CA ASP A 94 28.50 14.63 18.14
C ASP A 94 29.47 13.63 18.83
N GLY A 95 30.51 13.14 18.16
CA GLY A 95 31.47 12.18 18.68
C GLY A 95 30.95 10.73 18.77
N VAL A 96 29.81 10.39 18.17
CA VAL A 96 29.24 9.03 18.23
C VAL A 96 29.35 8.31 16.89
N THR A 97 30.34 7.42 16.81
CA THR A 97 30.56 6.60 15.61
C THR A 97 29.75 5.30 15.70
N VAL A 98 28.75 5.15 14.83
CA VAL A 98 27.90 3.97 14.73
C VAL A 98 27.70 3.55 13.28
N HIS A 99 27.47 2.26 13.07
CA HIS A 99 27.13 1.76 11.74
C HIS A 99 25.67 2.10 11.39
N ARG A 100 25.38 2.32 10.09
CA ARG A 100 24.03 2.66 9.59
C ARG A 100 22.94 1.69 10.05
N SER A 101 23.26 0.39 10.16
CA SER A 101 22.30 -0.61 10.66
C SER A 101 21.87 -0.35 12.11
N THR A 102 22.74 0.23 12.95
CA THR A 102 22.38 0.61 14.32
C THR A 102 21.36 1.75 14.34
N ILE A 103 21.55 2.73 13.45
CA ILE A 103 20.61 3.85 13.25
C ILE A 103 19.23 3.29 12.79
N GLN A 104 19.24 2.46 11.76
CA GLN A 104 18.00 1.85 11.23
C GLN A 104 17.27 1.01 12.30
N ARG A 105 17.99 0.18 13.05
CA ARG A 105 17.38 -0.58 14.16
C ARG A 105 16.82 0.32 15.25
N THR A 106 17.47 1.45 15.52
CA THR A 106 16.99 2.42 16.51
C THR A 106 15.69 3.08 16.02
N LEU A 107 15.63 3.52 14.74
CA LEU A 107 14.40 4.07 14.15
C LEU A 107 13.27 3.04 14.05
N HIS A 108 13.59 1.77 13.73
CA HIS A 108 12.58 0.70 13.70
C HIS A 108 11.96 0.44 15.08
N LYS A 109 12.72 0.57 16.17
CA LYS A 109 12.16 0.48 17.54
C LYS A 109 11.15 1.60 17.83
N GLU A 110 11.30 2.74 17.15
CA GLU A 110 10.37 3.87 17.20
C GLU A 110 9.26 3.78 16.13
N MET A 111 9.07 2.59 15.53
CA MET A 111 8.10 2.33 14.45
C MET A 111 8.29 3.19 13.19
N LEU A 112 9.50 3.74 12.99
CA LEU A 112 9.87 4.53 11.82
C LEU A 112 10.62 3.65 10.81
N TYR A 113 10.01 3.46 9.63
CA TYR A 113 10.53 2.61 8.56
C TYR A 113 10.75 3.42 7.29
N GLY A 114 11.87 3.18 6.61
CA GLY A 114 12.09 3.71 5.26
C GLY A 114 11.07 3.11 4.29
N ARG A 115 10.29 3.96 3.65
CA ARG A 115 9.27 3.57 2.66
C ARG A 115 9.44 4.38 1.38
N VAL A 116 9.11 3.79 0.26
CA VAL A 116 9.08 4.49 -1.03
C VAL A 116 7.99 5.56 -0.99
N MET A 117 8.37 6.79 -1.33
CA MET A 117 7.42 7.91 -1.41
C MET A 117 6.41 7.67 -2.54
N ARG A 118 5.15 7.84 -2.24
CA ARG A 118 4.09 7.73 -3.25
C ARG A 118 4.07 8.96 -4.15
N LYS A 119 4.12 8.76 -5.46
CA LYS A 119 3.90 9.83 -6.43
C LYS A 119 2.42 10.21 -6.39
N LYS A 120 2.14 11.49 -6.17
CA LYS A 120 0.78 12.06 -6.26
C LYS A 120 0.83 13.33 -7.10
N PRO A 121 -0.25 13.68 -7.83
CA PRO A 121 -0.34 14.96 -8.52
C PRO A 121 -0.11 16.13 -7.57
N PHE A 122 0.53 17.18 -8.06
CA PHE A 122 0.66 18.44 -7.30
C PHE A 122 -0.70 19.12 -7.22
N LEU A 123 -1.19 19.35 -6.00
CA LEU A 123 -2.47 20.00 -5.75
C LEU A 123 -2.26 21.47 -5.35
N CYS A 124 -2.59 22.38 -6.24
CA CYS A 124 -2.67 23.79 -5.90
C CYS A 124 -3.91 24.07 -5.00
N THR A 125 -3.98 25.29 -4.41
CA THR A 125 -5.07 25.68 -3.51
C THR A 125 -6.46 25.54 -4.14
N ARG A 126 -6.60 25.86 -5.45
CA ARG A 126 -7.85 25.69 -6.19
C ARG A 126 -8.27 24.22 -6.24
N HIS A 127 -7.34 23.30 -6.52
CA HIS A 127 -7.63 21.85 -6.55
C HIS A 127 -8.05 21.35 -5.16
N LYS A 128 -7.33 21.74 -4.10
CA LYS A 128 -7.67 21.37 -2.72
C LYS A 128 -9.08 21.83 -2.34
N ARG A 129 -9.44 23.08 -2.67
CA ARG A 129 -10.80 23.62 -2.41
C ARG A 129 -11.89 22.88 -3.18
N GLY A 130 -11.64 22.56 -4.47
CA GLY A 130 -12.59 21.78 -5.28
C GLY A 130 -12.80 20.38 -4.71
N ARG A 131 -11.73 19.68 -4.35
CA ARG A 131 -11.78 18.36 -3.72
C ARG A 131 -12.50 18.38 -2.38
N LEU A 132 -12.24 19.38 -1.55
CA LEU A 132 -12.91 19.57 -0.27
C LEU A 132 -14.41 19.78 -0.45
N ARG A 133 -14.82 20.63 -1.41
CA ARG A 133 -16.24 20.87 -1.74
C ARG A 133 -16.91 19.57 -2.19
N TYR A 134 -16.27 18.84 -3.11
CA TYR A 134 -16.76 17.53 -3.55
C TYR A 134 -16.93 16.56 -2.39
N ALA A 135 -15.92 16.45 -1.52
CA ALA A 135 -15.97 15.55 -0.37
C ALA A 135 -17.12 15.89 0.58
N LYS A 136 -17.34 17.18 0.88
CA LYS A 136 -18.48 17.63 1.71
C LYS A 136 -19.84 17.32 1.08
N ALA A 137 -19.98 17.51 -0.24
CA ALA A 137 -21.24 17.24 -0.95
C ALA A 137 -21.57 15.74 -1.09
N HIS A 138 -20.57 14.86 -0.94
CA HIS A 138 -20.73 13.44 -1.21
C HIS A 138 -20.44 12.53 -0.01
N LEU A 139 -20.08 13.08 1.16
CA LEU A 139 -19.75 12.29 2.35
C LEU A 139 -20.90 11.37 2.77
N ASP A 140 -22.11 11.92 2.81
CA ASP A 140 -23.30 11.25 3.32
C ASP A 140 -24.15 10.59 2.22
N LYS A 141 -23.63 10.53 0.98
CA LYS A 141 -24.35 9.87 -0.11
C LYS A 141 -24.44 8.37 0.15
N PRO A 142 -25.67 7.81 0.09
CA PRO A 142 -25.87 6.38 0.33
C PRO A 142 -25.22 5.51 -0.75
N ALA A 143 -25.02 4.25 -0.44
CA ALA A 143 -24.49 3.28 -1.40
C ALA A 143 -25.32 3.19 -2.70
N SER A 144 -26.63 3.39 -2.60
CA SER A 144 -27.56 3.41 -3.74
C SER A 144 -27.26 4.54 -4.73
N PHE A 145 -26.75 5.68 -4.28
CA PHE A 145 -26.28 6.77 -5.15
C PHE A 145 -25.09 6.30 -5.99
N TRP A 146 -24.07 5.75 -5.34
CA TRP A 146 -22.85 5.28 -6.00
C TRP A 146 -23.08 4.08 -6.93
N ASN A 147 -24.12 3.27 -6.68
CA ASN A 147 -24.52 2.17 -7.57
C ASN A 147 -25.03 2.65 -8.92
N LYS A 148 -25.52 3.88 -9.01
CA LYS A 148 -26.03 4.48 -10.25
C LYS A 148 -24.91 5.14 -11.08
N VAL A 149 -23.70 5.23 -10.57
CA VAL A 149 -22.58 5.91 -11.26
C VAL A 149 -21.96 4.96 -12.27
N LEU A 150 -21.90 5.42 -13.52
CA LEU A 150 -21.08 4.86 -14.59
C LEU A 150 -19.75 5.61 -14.58
N TRP A 151 -18.72 4.95 -14.13
CA TRP A 151 -17.35 5.46 -14.06
C TRP A 151 -16.66 5.25 -15.38
N THR A 152 -16.09 6.30 -15.95
CA THR A 152 -15.38 6.22 -17.24
C THR A 152 -14.00 6.83 -17.15
N ASP A 153 -13.11 6.36 -17.99
CA ASP A 153 -11.75 6.89 -18.10
C ASP A 153 -11.00 6.30 -19.31
N GLU A 154 -9.86 6.87 -19.64
CA GLU A 154 -8.92 6.33 -20.60
C GLU A 154 -7.67 5.77 -19.92
N THR A 155 -7.10 4.76 -20.54
CA THR A 155 -5.81 4.22 -20.10
C THR A 155 -4.91 3.84 -21.25
N LYS A 156 -3.62 4.15 -21.10
CA LYS A 156 -2.56 3.68 -21.99
C LYS A 156 -1.97 2.40 -21.44
N ILE A 157 -1.86 1.37 -22.26
CA ILE A 157 -1.18 0.12 -21.92
C ILE A 157 -0.03 -0.08 -22.90
N GLU A 158 1.18 -0.13 -22.37
CA GLU A 158 2.40 -0.35 -23.14
C GLU A 158 2.67 -1.85 -23.26
N LEU A 159 3.17 -2.28 -24.41
CA LEU A 159 3.48 -3.69 -24.66
C LEU A 159 4.54 -4.21 -23.68
N PHE A 160 5.61 -3.46 -23.47
CA PHE A 160 6.68 -3.75 -22.52
C PHE A 160 6.68 -2.70 -21.40
N GLY A 161 5.58 -2.63 -20.66
CA GLY A 161 5.40 -1.65 -19.59
C GLY A 161 6.23 -1.93 -18.33
N HIS A 162 6.59 -0.87 -17.60
CA HIS A 162 7.38 -0.93 -16.37
C HIS A 162 6.69 -1.59 -15.16
N ASN A 163 5.55 -2.22 -15.34
CA ASN A 163 4.74 -2.77 -14.24
C ASN A 163 5.14 -4.19 -13.79
N GLN A 164 6.15 -4.80 -14.43
CA GLN A 164 6.70 -6.08 -14.00
C GLN A 164 7.67 -5.88 -12.84
N GLY A 165 7.71 -6.87 -11.93
CA GLY A 165 8.54 -6.83 -10.73
C GLY A 165 10.01 -6.50 -11.05
N ARG A 166 10.51 -5.41 -10.45
CA ARG A 166 11.91 -4.96 -10.64
C ARG A 166 12.93 -5.82 -9.90
N TYR A 167 12.50 -6.84 -9.18
CA TYR A 167 13.34 -7.66 -8.32
C TYR A 167 13.26 -9.13 -8.72
N ALA A 168 14.42 -9.76 -8.85
CA ALA A 168 14.55 -11.20 -9.02
C ALA A 168 15.43 -11.78 -7.91
N TRP A 169 15.03 -12.93 -7.37
CA TRP A 169 15.88 -13.70 -6.49
C TRP A 169 16.98 -14.37 -7.31
N ARG A 170 18.23 -14.02 -7.05
CA ARG A 170 19.38 -14.56 -7.79
C ARG A 170 20.61 -14.80 -6.93
N LYS A 171 21.45 -15.75 -7.34
CA LYS A 171 22.77 -15.98 -6.73
C LYS A 171 23.73 -14.84 -7.12
N LYS A 172 24.79 -14.66 -6.33
CA LYS A 172 25.88 -13.74 -6.68
C LYS A 172 26.45 -14.13 -8.05
N ASN A 173 26.82 -13.16 -8.86
CA ASN A 173 27.38 -13.32 -10.21
C ASN A 173 26.45 -13.96 -11.27
N THR A 174 25.13 -13.93 -11.09
CA THR A 174 24.16 -14.46 -12.07
C THR A 174 23.25 -13.36 -12.64
N ALA A 175 23.69 -12.08 -12.59
CA ALA A 175 22.88 -10.93 -12.98
C ALA A 175 22.46 -10.93 -14.44
N PHE A 176 23.31 -11.46 -15.33
CA PHE A 176 23.14 -11.42 -16.78
C PHE A 176 22.53 -12.71 -17.35
N GLN A 177 22.10 -13.65 -16.51
CA GLN A 177 21.33 -14.78 -17.01
C GLN A 177 19.97 -14.30 -17.48
N GLU A 178 19.49 -14.79 -18.61
CA GLU A 178 18.25 -14.36 -19.28
C GLU A 178 17.04 -14.30 -18.34
N LYS A 179 16.87 -15.31 -17.50
CA LYS A 179 15.79 -15.37 -16.50
C LYS A 179 15.84 -14.27 -15.41
N HIS A 180 16.96 -13.55 -15.30
CA HIS A 180 17.16 -12.46 -14.33
C HIS A 180 17.14 -11.08 -15.00
N LEU A 181 16.99 -11.03 -16.34
CA LEU A 181 16.92 -9.81 -17.12
C LEU A 181 15.47 -9.40 -17.35
N LEU A 182 15.26 -8.10 -17.41
CA LEU A 182 14.02 -7.53 -17.93
C LEU A 182 14.29 -7.14 -19.38
N PRO A 183 13.57 -7.72 -20.35
CA PRO A 183 13.72 -7.31 -21.74
C PRO A 183 13.32 -5.84 -21.87
N THR A 184 14.19 -5.04 -22.49
CA THR A 184 13.94 -3.63 -22.78
C THR A 184 13.88 -3.45 -24.29
N VAL A 185 12.85 -2.76 -24.75
CA VAL A 185 12.68 -2.43 -26.18
C VAL A 185 12.63 -0.92 -26.32
N LYS A 186 13.28 -0.37 -27.37
CA LYS A 186 13.16 1.06 -27.68
C LYS A 186 11.69 1.45 -27.82
N PHE A 187 11.32 2.58 -27.20
CA PHE A 187 9.94 3.11 -27.18
C PHE A 187 8.89 2.17 -26.61
N GLY A 188 9.28 1.20 -25.74
CA GLY A 188 8.35 0.29 -25.08
C GLY A 188 7.63 -0.71 -25.99
N GLY A 189 8.09 -0.90 -27.24
CA GLY A 189 7.48 -1.82 -28.21
C GLY A 189 6.09 -1.40 -28.71
N GLY A 190 5.69 -0.15 -28.45
CA GLY A 190 4.35 0.36 -28.75
C GLY A 190 3.37 0.29 -27.58
N SER A 191 2.20 0.84 -27.79
CA SER A 191 1.13 0.91 -26.79
C SER A 191 -0.23 1.03 -27.44
N ILE A 192 -1.26 0.62 -26.71
CA ILE A 192 -2.66 0.87 -27.07
C ILE A 192 -3.29 1.83 -26.07
N MET A 193 -4.17 2.70 -26.58
CA MET A 193 -5.06 3.53 -25.77
C MET A 193 -6.42 2.86 -25.72
N LEU A 194 -6.96 2.73 -24.51
CA LEU A 194 -8.28 2.12 -24.29
C LEU A 194 -9.17 3.13 -23.56
N TRP A 195 -10.42 3.24 -23.98
CA TRP A 195 -11.50 3.81 -23.20
C TRP A 195 -12.35 2.70 -22.61
N GLY A 196 -12.84 2.87 -21.40
CA GLY A 196 -13.72 1.90 -20.80
C GLY A 196 -14.60 2.48 -19.70
N CYS A 197 -15.60 1.72 -19.30
CA CYS A 197 -16.52 2.12 -18.23
C CYS A 197 -16.88 0.95 -17.30
N VAL A 198 -17.13 1.29 -16.04
CA VAL A 198 -17.50 0.32 -15.01
C VAL A 198 -18.62 0.87 -14.13
N SER A 199 -19.40 -0.01 -13.53
CA SER A 199 -20.34 0.31 -12.44
C SER A 199 -20.27 -0.75 -11.35
N SER A 200 -21.02 -0.57 -10.27
CA SER A 200 -21.13 -1.60 -9.22
C SER A 200 -21.63 -2.96 -9.72
N ALA A 201 -22.26 -3.01 -10.90
CA ALA A 201 -22.75 -4.23 -11.53
C ALA A 201 -21.68 -4.98 -12.36
N GLY A 202 -20.53 -4.35 -12.65
CA GLY A 202 -19.47 -4.99 -13.43
C GLY A 202 -18.80 -4.03 -14.41
N THR A 203 -18.17 -4.62 -15.43
CA THR A 203 -17.50 -3.92 -16.54
C THR A 203 -18.45 -3.69 -17.71
N GLY A 204 -18.50 -2.45 -18.20
CA GLY A 204 -19.16 -2.11 -19.46
C GLY A 204 -18.25 -2.40 -20.67
N ASN A 205 -18.40 -1.61 -21.71
CA ASN A 205 -17.60 -1.74 -22.93
C ASN A 205 -16.15 -1.31 -22.69
N LEU A 206 -15.24 -1.92 -23.45
CA LEU A 206 -13.84 -1.58 -23.57
C LEU A 206 -13.55 -1.32 -25.03
N VAL A 207 -13.08 -0.11 -25.34
CA VAL A 207 -12.88 0.35 -26.72
C VAL A 207 -11.43 0.75 -26.93
N LYS A 208 -10.83 0.28 -28.03
CA LYS A 208 -9.54 0.78 -28.47
C LYS A 208 -9.71 2.14 -29.13
N VAL A 209 -8.89 3.07 -28.71
CA VAL A 209 -8.84 4.42 -29.28
C VAL A 209 -7.74 4.47 -30.31
N GLU A 210 -8.10 4.78 -31.54
CA GLU A 210 -7.13 4.91 -32.62
C GLU A 210 -6.57 6.35 -32.66
N GLY A 211 -5.25 6.45 -32.75
CA GLY A 211 -4.56 7.72 -32.83
C GLY A 211 -4.69 8.60 -31.57
N ARG A 212 -4.81 9.91 -31.77
CA ARG A 212 -4.96 10.90 -30.68
C ARG A 212 -6.44 11.28 -30.54
N MET A 213 -7.01 10.96 -29.39
CA MET A 213 -8.40 11.29 -29.08
C MET A 213 -8.60 12.81 -28.98
N ASP A 214 -9.45 13.33 -29.84
CA ASP A 214 -10.03 14.67 -29.77
C ASP A 214 -11.46 14.65 -29.21
N SER A 215 -12.12 15.80 -29.18
CA SER A 215 -13.51 15.90 -28.69
C SER A 215 -14.53 15.22 -29.59
N SER A 216 -14.29 15.17 -30.89
CA SER A 216 -15.19 14.51 -31.88
C SER A 216 -15.14 12.99 -31.72
N GLN A 217 -13.93 12.44 -31.69
CA GLN A 217 -13.72 11.00 -31.46
C GLN A 217 -14.26 10.56 -30.09
N TYR A 218 -14.08 11.42 -29.05
CA TYR A 218 -14.64 11.15 -27.74
C TYR A 218 -16.18 11.05 -27.78
N GLN A 219 -16.85 11.99 -28.45
CA GLN A 219 -18.31 11.95 -28.61
C GLN A 219 -18.77 10.68 -29.35
N GLN A 220 -18.07 10.28 -30.42
CA GLN A 220 -18.37 9.03 -31.14
C GLN A 220 -18.22 7.80 -30.25
N ILE A 221 -17.17 7.74 -29.41
CA ILE A 221 -16.99 6.64 -28.45
C ILE A 221 -18.16 6.59 -27.48
N LEU A 222 -18.59 7.74 -26.94
CA LEU A 222 -19.72 7.80 -26.02
C LEU A 222 -21.02 7.38 -26.69
N GLU A 223 -21.30 7.88 -27.90
CA GLU A 223 -22.51 7.57 -28.66
C GLU A 223 -22.66 6.06 -28.91
N ASN A 224 -21.57 5.43 -29.33
CA ASN A 224 -21.56 4.01 -29.69
C ASN A 224 -21.54 3.06 -28.48
N ASN A 225 -21.09 3.50 -27.30
CA ASN A 225 -20.77 2.55 -26.23
C ASN A 225 -21.47 2.79 -24.90
N VAL A 226 -21.90 4.02 -24.61
CA VAL A 226 -22.47 4.33 -23.29
C VAL A 226 -23.83 3.67 -23.09
N GLN A 227 -24.75 3.81 -24.08
CA GLN A 227 -26.09 3.25 -23.96
C GLN A 227 -26.07 1.72 -23.89
N GLU A 228 -25.22 1.08 -24.67
CA GLU A 228 -25.02 -0.36 -24.63
C GLU A 228 -24.49 -0.80 -23.26
N SER A 229 -23.48 -0.07 -22.73
CA SER A 229 -22.94 -0.34 -21.41
C SER A 229 -23.95 -0.14 -20.28
N VAL A 230 -24.79 0.90 -20.35
CA VAL A 230 -25.89 1.15 -19.41
C VAL A 230 -26.87 -0.02 -19.39
N THR A 231 -27.25 -0.53 -20.57
CA THR A 231 -28.13 -1.70 -20.71
C THR A 231 -27.47 -2.97 -20.18
N LYS A 232 -26.24 -3.25 -20.57
CA LYS A 232 -25.45 -4.41 -20.10
C LYS A 232 -25.29 -4.43 -18.59
N LEU A 233 -25.02 -3.28 -17.98
CA LEU A 233 -24.85 -3.09 -16.55
C LEU A 233 -26.16 -2.94 -15.78
N LYS A 234 -27.31 -3.00 -16.46
CA LYS A 234 -28.67 -2.87 -15.89
C LYS A 234 -28.81 -1.61 -15.02
N LEU A 235 -28.17 -0.50 -15.43
CA LEU A 235 -28.30 0.75 -14.73
C LEU A 235 -29.73 1.31 -14.90
N ARG A 236 -30.37 1.63 -13.78
CA ARG A 236 -31.76 2.13 -13.77
C ARG A 236 -31.82 3.59 -14.23
N ARG A 237 -33.03 4.04 -14.60
CA ARG A 237 -33.31 5.44 -14.92
C ARG A 237 -32.69 6.40 -13.88
N GLY A 238 -32.08 7.48 -14.35
CA GLY A 238 -31.38 8.43 -13.49
C GLY A 238 -29.96 7.99 -13.11
N TRP A 239 -29.33 7.12 -13.93
CA TRP A 239 -27.90 6.83 -13.80
C TRP A 239 -27.07 8.11 -13.97
N ILE A 240 -25.88 8.09 -13.42
CA ILE A 240 -24.98 9.25 -13.30
C ILE A 240 -23.73 8.94 -14.11
N PHE A 241 -23.35 9.85 -14.99
CA PHE A 241 -22.14 9.72 -15.80
C PHE A 241 -20.97 10.42 -15.11
N GLN A 242 -19.87 9.71 -14.90
CA GLN A 242 -18.64 10.29 -14.39
C GLN A 242 -17.60 10.37 -15.51
N GLN A 243 -17.03 11.54 -15.66
CA GLN A 243 -15.83 11.80 -16.46
C GLN A 243 -14.92 12.80 -15.73
N ASP A 244 -13.65 12.89 -16.12
CA ASP A 244 -12.75 13.90 -15.61
C ASP A 244 -12.89 15.26 -16.36
N ASN A 245 -12.08 16.25 -15.96
CA ASN A 245 -12.10 17.58 -16.55
C ASN A 245 -11.05 17.75 -17.67
N ASP A 246 -10.76 16.70 -18.44
CA ASP A 246 -9.89 16.84 -19.62
C ASP A 246 -10.49 17.85 -20.61
N PRO A 247 -9.69 18.69 -21.28
CA PRO A 247 -10.20 19.67 -22.25
C PRO A 247 -11.13 19.09 -23.31
N LYS A 248 -10.90 17.87 -23.79
CA LYS A 248 -11.77 17.20 -24.77
C LYS A 248 -13.15 16.89 -24.20
N HIS A 249 -13.22 16.57 -22.89
CA HIS A 249 -14.49 16.29 -22.18
C HIS A 249 -15.25 17.57 -21.86
N CYS A 250 -14.55 18.68 -21.66
CA CYS A 250 -15.11 19.97 -21.26
C CYS A 250 -15.32 20.93 -22.45
N SER A 251 -15.05 20.51 -23.67
CA SER A 251 -15.26 21.34 -24.87
C SER A 251 -16.71 21.78 -25.04
N LYS A 252 -16.94 22.88 -25.75
CA LYS A 252 -18.31 23.37 -26.04
C LYS A 252 -19.12 22.31 -26.78
N SER A 253 -18.53 21.64 -27.76
CA SER A 253 -19.17 20.59 -28.56
C SER A 253 -19.56 19.38 -27.70
N THR A 254 -18.67 18.93 -26.82
CA THR A 254 -18.95 17.80 -25.91
C THR A 254 -20.04 18.15 -24.90
N LYS A 255 -20.04 19.36 -24.35
CA LYS A 255 -21.12 19.81 -23.46
C LYS A 255 -22.47 19.84 -24.16
N ALA A 256 -22.54 20.38 -25.40
CA ALA A 256 -23.76 20.36 -26.19
C ALA A 256 -24.22 18.94 -26.53
N PHE A 257 -23.31 18.04 -26.85
CA PHE A 257 -23.58 16.61 -27.05
C PHE A 257 -24.18 15.98 -25.80
N MET A 258 -23.60 16.22 -24.62
CA MET A 258 -24.07 15.68 -23.33
C MET A 258 -25.47 16.19 -22.96
N GLN A 259 -25.75 17.49 -23.21
CA GLN A 259 -27.07 18.08 -22.97
C GLN A 259 -28.13 17.48 -23.91
N ARG A 260 -27.83 17.35 -25.20
CA ARG A 260 -28.74 16.74 -26.19
C ARG A 260 -29.08 15.30 -25.82
N ASN A 261 -28.12 14.53 -25.33
CA ASN A 261 -28.29 13.15 -24.90
C ASN A 261 -28.78 13.03 -23.43
N LYS A 262 -29.06 14.13 -22.76
CA LYS A 262 -29.60 14.17 -21.37
C LYS A 262 -28.74 13.40 -20.35
N TYR A 263 -27.41 13.49 -20.46
CA TYR A 263 -26.52 12.87 -19.52
C TYR A 263 -26.58 13.60 -18.16
N ASN A 264 -26.78 12.85 -17.09
CA ASN A 264 -26.67 13.35 -15.73
C ASN A 264 -25.20 13.26 -15.28
N ILE A 265 -24.44 14.35 -15.43
CA ILE A 265 -23.00 14.38 -15.23
C ILE A 265 -22.68 14.61 -13.74
N LEU A 266 -21.81 13.79 -13.18
CA LEU A 266 -21.26 13.98 -11.85
C LEU A 266 -20.29 15.17 -11.85
N GLU A 267 -20.55 16.19 -11.05
CA GLU A 267 -19.60 17.30 -10.86
C GLU A 267 -18.27 16.75 -10.33
N TRP A 268 -17.17 16.94 -11.07
CA TRP A 268 -15.92 16.28 -10.78
C TRP A 268 -14.81 17.27 -10.40
N PRO A 269 -14.07 17.06 -9.30
CA PRO A 269 -12.96 17.91 -8.91
C PRO A 269 -11.72 17.61 -9.77
N SER A 270 -11.03 18.66 -10.22
CA SER A 270 -9.79 18.52 -10.98
C SER A 270 -8.69 17.82 -10.17
N GLN A 271 -7.79 17.12 -10.86
CA GLN A 271 -6.65 16.40 -10.26
C GLN A 271 -7.07 15.37 -9.18
N SER A 272 -8.08 14.56 -9.49
CA SER A 272 -8.68 13.62 -8.54
C SER A 272 -8.80 12.18 -9.06
N PRO A 273 -7.73 11.60 -9.61
CA PRO A 273 -7.75 10.20 -10.07
C PRO A 273 -7.96 9.22 -8.90
N ASP A 274 -7.59 9.61 -7.69
CA ASP A 274 -7.79 8.81 -6.47
C ASP A 274 -9.26 8.64 -6.08
N LEU A 275 -10.15 9.48 -6.57
CA LEU A 275 -11.61 9.37 -6.41
C LEU A 275 -12.24 8.51 -7.51
N ASN A 276 -11.58 8.33 -8.66
CA ASN A 276 -12.10 7.50 -9.74
C ASN A 276 -11.75 6.04 -9.51
N ILE A 277 -12.76 5.20 -9.29
CA ILE A 277 -12.56 3.77 -9.00
C ILE A 277 -11.96 3.02 -10.19
N ILE A 278 -12.20 3.47 -11.42
CA ILE A 278 -11.71 2.81 -12.63
C ILE A 278 -10.19 2.81 -12.71
N GLU A 279 -9.51 3.76 -12.10
CA GLU A 279 -8.04 3.79 -12.02
C GLU A 279 -7.47 2.55 -11.31
N ASN A 280 -8.15 2.08 -10.27
CA ASN A 280 -7.80 0.84 -9.60
C ASN A 280 -8.13 -0.40 -10.46
N VAL A 281 -9.16 -0.31 -11.29
CA VAL A 281 -9.51 -1.35 -12.26
C VAL A 281 -8.44 -1.41 -13.35
N TRP A 282 -7.99 -0.26 -13.87
CA TRP A 282 -6.86 -0.18 -14.81
C TRP A 282 -5.58 -0.79 -14.24
N CYS A 283 -5.25 -0.50 -12.99
CA CYS A 283 -4.10 -1.10 -12.33
C CYS A 283 -4.19 -2.64 -12.26
N ALA A 284 -5.39 -3.17 -12.09
CA ALA A 284 -5.61 -4.61 -12.07
C ALA A 284 -5.51 -5.23 -13.45
N LEU A 285 -6.16 -4.60 -14.43
CA LEU A 285 -6.10 -5.01 -15.83
C LEU A 285 -4.64 -5.05 -16.32
N LYS A 286 -3.89 -3.96 -16.14
CA LYS A 286 -2.48 -3.89 -16.52
C LYS A 286 -1.65 -5.02 -15.93
N ARG A 287 -1.88 -5.36 -14.66
CA ARG A 287 -1.17 -6.48 -14.02
C ARG A 287 -1.54 -7.83 -14.63
N ALA A 288 -2.82 -8.08 -14.87
CA ALA A 288 -3.29 -9.33 -15.46
C ALA A 288 -2.76 -9.48 -16.90
N VAL A 289 -2.84 -8.43 -17.70
CA VAL A 289 -2.34 -8.40 -19.09
C VAL A 289 -0.84 -8.69 -19.13
N HIS A 290 -0.03 -7.95 -18.38
CA HIS A 290 1.42 -8.15 -18.38
C HIS A 290 1.86 -9.50 -17.78
N ALA A 291 1.07 -10.12 -16.92
CA ALA A 291 1.34 -11.47 -16.44
C ALA A 291 1.28 -12.52 -17.58
N ARG A 292 0.51 -12.24 -18.62
CA ARG A 292 0.38 -13.10 -19.83
C ARG A 292 1.46 -12.83 -20.89
N LYS A 293 2.29 -11.78 -20.69
CA LYS A 293 3.44 -11.43 -21.55
C LYS A 293 3.10 -11.34 -23.04
N PRO A 294 2.22 -10.43 -23.46
CA PRO A 294 1.90 -10.26 -24.87
C PRO A 294 3.15 -9.96 -25.71
N SER A 295 3.22 -10.52 -26.92
CA SER A 295 4.36 -10.40 -27.84
C SER A 295 4.22 -9.26 -28.84
N ASN A 296 3.00 -8.85 -29.15
CA ASN A 296 2.68 -7.81 -30.11
C ASN A 296 1.40 -7.03 -29.71
N LEU A 297 1.10 -5.93 -30.42
CA LEU A 297 -0.03 -5.05 -30.10
C LEU A 297 -1.40 -5.72 -30.32
N THR A 298 -1.50 -6.62 -31.29
CA THR A 298 -2.75 -7.35 -31.57
C THR A 298 -3.07 -8.30 -30.42
N GLU A 299 -2.07 -9.07 -29.98
CA GLU A 299 -2.20 -9.94 -28.83
C GLU A 299 -2.45 -9.15 -27.55
N LEU A 300 -1.79 -7.99 -27.38
CA LEU A 300 -2.03 -7.10 -26.26
C LEU A 300 -3.50 -6.67 -26.19
N GLU A 301 -4.08 -6.25 -27.31
CA GLU A 301 -5.49 -5.85 -27.38
C GLU A 301 -6.42 -7.01 -27.06
N MET A 302 -6.20 -8.18 -27.64
CA MET A 302 -6.99 -9.38 -27.38
C MET A 302 -6.98 -9.75 -25.89
N ILE A 303 -5.80 -9.80 -25.29
CA ILE A 303 -5.64 -10.08 -23.85
C ILE A 303 -6.34 -9.03 -22.99
N CYS A 304 -6.25 -7.74 -23.36
CA CYS A 304 -6.96 -6.68 -22.63
C CYS A 304 -8.47 -6.91 -22.62
N ARG A 305 -9.07 -7.29 -23.73
CA ARG A 305 -10.51 -7.58 -23.83
C ARG A 305 -10.91 -8.79 -22.98
N GLU A 306 -10.13 -9.86 -23.05
CA GLU A 306 -10.37 -11.06 -22.26
C GLU A 306 -10.25 -10.78 -20.74
N GLU A 307 -9.17 -10.12 -20.30
CA GLU A 307 -8.96 -9.83 -18.88
C GLU A 307 -9.97 -8.80 -18.34
N TRP A 308 -10.45 -7.88 -19.20
CA TRP A 308 -11.51 -6.94 -18.85
C TRP A 308 -12.82 -7.67 -18.53
N SER A 309 -13.19 -8.64 -19.34
CA SER A 309 -14.43 -9.43 -19.13
C SER A 309 -14.39 -10.32 -17.89
N LYS A 310 -13.18 -10.70 -17.44
CA LYS A 310 -12.98 -11.53 -16.24
C LYS A 310 -13.04 -10.74 -14.92
N ILE A 311 -13.08 -9.41 -14.94
CA ILE A 311 -13.10 -8.59 -13.72
C ILE A 311 -14.43 -8.80 -12.99
N PRO A 312 -14.44 -9.37 -11.79
CA PRO A 312 -15.68 -9.69 -11.10
C PRO A 312 -16.36 -8.43 -10.54
N PRO A 313 -17.69 -8.34 -10.55
CA PRO A 313 -18.44 -7.23 -9.98
C PRO A 313 -18.11 -6.97 -8.50
N THR A 314 -17.85 -8.00 -7.72
CA THR A 314 -17.47 -7.90 -6.30
C THR A 314 -16.23 -7.03 -6.08
N ARG A 315 -15.27 -7.06 -7.01
CA ARG A 315 -14.10 -6.20 -6.97
C ARG A 315 -14.47 -4.72 -7.11
N ILE A 316 -15.36 -4.39 -8.05
CA ILE A 316 -15.79 -3.01 -8.28
C ILE A 316 -16.62 -2.52 -7.10
N GLN A 317 -17.46 -3.36 -6.51
CA GLN A 317 -18.20 -3.07 -5.29
C GLN A 317 -17.28 -2.74 -4.11
N THR A 318 -16.21 -3.52 -3.94
CA THR A 318 -15.17 -3.24 -2.93
C THR A 318 -14.44 -1.91 -3.18
N LEU A 319 -14.14 -1.57 -4.43
CA LEU A 319 -13.53 -0.28 -4.79
C LEU A 319 -14.49 0.88 -4.53
N ARG A 320 -15.77 0.71 -4.84
CA ARG A 320 -16.81 1.70 -4.56
C ARG A 320 -16.92 2.00 -3.06
N SER A 321 -16.91 0.99 -2.18
CA SER A 321 -16.99 1.21 -0.73
C SER A 321 -15.83 2.08 -0.20
N ARG A 322 -14.68 2.09 -0.88
CA ARG A 322 -13.51 2.93 -0.53
C ARG A 322 -13.67 4.41 -0.87
N ILE A 323 -14.65 4.79 -1.71
CA ILE A 323 -14.88 6.22 -2.04
C ILE A 323 -15.16 7.00 -0.76
N THR A 324 -15.98 6.46 0.14
CA THR A 324 -16.29 7.09 1.42
C THR A 324 -15.05 7.26 2.31
N GLU A 325 -14.12 6.30 2.29
CA GLU A 325 -12.84 6.39 3.03
C GLU A 325 -11.95 7.50 2.45
N VAL A 326 -11.86 7.57 1.12
CA VAL A 326 -11.08 8.62 0.43
C VAL A 326 -11.69 9.98 0.69
N THR A 327 -13.01 10.12 0.64
CA THR A 327 -13.72 11.37 0.98
C THR A 327 -13.47 11.80 2.42
N LYS A 328 -13.52 10.90 3.39
CA LYS A 328 -13.14 11.16 4.78
C LYS A 328 -11.70 11.65 4.92
N THR A 329 -10.76 11.00 4.21
CA THR A 329 -9.34 11.40 4.21
C THR A 329 -9.10 12.79 3.60
N ILE A 330 -9.96 13.27 2.68
CA ILE A 330 -9.87 14.63 2.13
C ILE A 330 -10.37 15.66 3.15
N LEU A 331 -11.26 15.27 4.05
CA LEU A 331 -11.84 16.13 5.09
C LEU A 331 -10.97 16.23 6.34
N SER A 332 -10.13 15.23 6.61
CA SER A 332 -9.10 15.24 7.67
C SER A 332 -7.89 16.09 7.27
#